data_6a27ab4455b7ada48596919fc9c2865c
#
_entry.id   6a27ab4455b7ada48596919fc9c2865c
#
_cell.length_a   1.000
_cell.length_b   1.000
_cell.length_c   1.000
_cell.angle_alpha   90.00
_cell.angle_beta   90.00
_cell.angle_gamma   90.00
#
_symmetry.space_group_name_H-M   'P 1'
#
loop_
_entity.id
_entity.type
_entity.pdbx_description
1 polymer ?
#
loop_
_entity_poly.entity_id
_entity_poly.type
_entity_poly.pdbx_seq_one_letter_code
_entity_poly.pdbx_strand_id
1 'polypeptide(L)'
;MSADPHMNGRSHGLWAQSAAPAPACPPLRAEVVCDVAVIGAGYTGLSTALHLAGRGIHAVVIEAAEIGFGGAGRNVGLVNAGMWVMPEDLIQSLGPVYGNRLLDLLGEGPAYVWEMVRRHAIDCEANPVGTLHAGVGAKGLSELTERARQWQARGAPVTLLDKEDAGRMLGCDFYAGALLDRRAGTIQPLAYARGLARAVLQAGAQIYCQTPATQLSPDGAGWRITTPQGQIRAGRVVMATDAYTRHVMPQIAAQQVVLPYFNMATPPLPEDLSRQILPGRQGVWDTKDVLLSFRYDAQNRLVFGSVGALRNTGSAIHRAWAKRMLGRIYPQLAPILASSGFESEWFGSIGMTSDNLPRFHQLAGGIYAFCGYNGRGIAPGTVFGREMAGFLAGDIRADALALPLSQPDPVALRGLRSCFYEAGAQLVHLAEARF
;
A
#
# COMPACT_ATOMS: atom_id res chain seq x y z
N MET A 1 27.96 10.37 3.04
CA MET A 1 26.53 10.25 2.68
C MET A 1 26.41 8.99 1.82
N SER A 2 26.00 7.84 2.37
CA SER A 2 25.77 6.65 1.56
C SER A 2 24.54 6.91 0.70
N ALA A 3 24.67 6.75 -0.62
CA ALA A 3 23.55 6.84 -1.54
C ALA A 3 22.47 5.86 -1.07
N ASP A 4 21.24 6.38 -0.89
CA ASP A 4 20.09 5.57 -0.52
C ASP A 4 19.86 4.49 -1.58
N PRO A 5 19.90 3.20 -1.24
CA PRO A 5 19.65 2.12 -2.20
C PRO A 5 18.23 2.17 -2.82
N HIS A 6 17.32 2.98 -2.26
CA HIS A 6 16.00 3.23 -2.80
C HIS A 6 15.93 4.39 -3.81
N MET A 7 17.02 5.13 -4.02
CA MET A 7 17.11 6.31 -4.89
C MET A 7 17.57 6.00 -6.33
N ASN A 8 17.55 4.75 -6.76
CA ASN A 8 17.85 4.41 -8.15
C ASN A 8 16.72 4.90 -9.07
N GLY A 9 17.07 5.46 -10.23
CA GLY A 9 16.14 6.00 -11.24
C GLY A 9 15.12 5.01 -11.85
N ARG A 10 15.01 3.80 -11.30
CA ARG A 10 14.01 2.77 -11.58
C ARG A 10 13.07 2.53 -10.38
N SER A 11 12.87 3.52 -9.53
CA SER A 11 12.19 3.36 -8.24
C SER A 11 10.76 2.80 -8.32
N HIS A 12 10.02 3.08 -9.39
CA HIS A 12 8.63 2.65 -9.59
C HIS A 12 8.45 1.61 -10.71
N GLY A 13 9.52 1.17 -11.33
CA GLY A 13 9.49 0.16 -12.40
C GLY A 13 8.47 0.48 -13.50
N LEU A 14 7.62 -0.49 -13.82
CA LEU A 14 6.56 -0.37 -14.82
C LEU A 14 5.62 0.82 -14.56
N TRP A 15 5.33 1.11 -13.29
CA TRP A 15 4.37 2.17 -12.96
C TRP A 15 4.86 3.57 -13.35
N ALA A 16 6.17 3.81 -13.39
CA ALA A 16 6.72 5.07 -13.88
C ALA A 16 6.52 5.24 -15.40
N GLN A 17 6.45 4.13 -16.14
CA GLN A 17 6.31 4.14 -17.60
C GLN A 17 4.84 4.29 -18.02
N SER A 18 3.90 3.69 -17.27
CA SER A 18 2.48 3.65 -17.62
C SER A 18 1.63 4.75 -16.96
N ALA A 19 2.10 5.37 -15.88
CA ALA A 19 1.38 6.49 -15.26
C ALA A 19 1.54 7.80 -16.04
N ALA A 20 0.46 8.56 -16.15
CA ALA A 20 0.55 9.94 -16.63
C ALA A 20 1.58 10.76 -15.83
N PRO A 21 2.23 11.78 -16.43
CA PRO A 21 3.21 12.62 -15.74
C PRO A 21 2.67 13.18 -14.42
N ALA A 22 3.54 13.31 -13.40
CA ALA A 22 3.17 13.95 -12.14
C ALA A 22 2.82 15.44 -12.39
N PRO A 23 1.89 16.02 -11.61
CA PRO A 23 1.70 17.46 -11.64
C PRO A 23 2.97 18.19 -11.19
N ALA A 24 3.15 19.43 -11.64
CA ALA A 24 4.29 20.26 -11.25
C ALA A 24 4.21 20.61 -9.75
N CYS A 25 5.19 20.16 -8.99
CA CYS A 25 5.32 20.43 -7.55
C CYS A 25 6.76 20.87 -7.28
N PRO A 26 7.05 22.19 -7.33
CA PRO A 26 8.41 22.71 -7.18
C PRO A 26 8.93 22.48 -5.75
N PRO A 27 10.25 22.52 -5.52
CA PRO A 27 10.82 22.56 -4.19
C PRO A 27 10.39 23.81 -3.41
N LEU A 28 10.20 23.66 -2.11
CA LEU A 28 9.93 24.78 -1.22
C LEU A 28 11.21 25.64 -1.06
N ARG A 29 11.10 26.94 -1.41
CA ARG A 29 12.23 27.90 -1.34
C ARG A 29 11.96 29.14 -0.50
N ALA A 30 10.84 29.14 0.22
CA ALA A 30 10.41 30.27 1.02
C ALA A 30 9.91 29.81 2.40
N GLU A 31 9.57 30.76 3.25
CA GLU A 31 8.75 30.48 4.43
C GLU A 31 7.28 30.43 4.02
N VAL A 32 6.57 29.38 4.46
CA VAL A 32 5.13 29.22 4.25
C VAL A 32 4.45 29.04 5.61
N VAL A 33 3.31 29.68 5.79
CA VAL A 33 2.46 29.51 6.98
C VAL A 33 1.19 28.77 6.56
N CYS A 34 0.79 27.74 7.33
CA CYS A 34 -0.43 26.98 7.07
C CYS A 34 -1.09 26.51 8.39
N ASP A 35 -2.31 26.03 8.30
CA ASP A 35 -3.01 25.43 9.44
C ASP A 35 -2.46 24.03 9.72
N VAL A 36 -2.24 23.24 8.66
CA VAL A 36 -1.76 21.85 8.74
C VAL A 36 -0.65 21.60 7.74
N ALA A 37 0.51 21.18 8.22
CA ALA A 37 1.57 20.63 7.36
C ALA A 37 1.47 19.11 7.30
N VAL A 38 1.51 18.55 6.08
CA VAL A 38 1.49 17.11 5.84
C VAL A 38 2.84 16.67 5.29
N ILE A 39 3.52 15.76 5.98
CA ILE A 39 4.83 15.25 5.58
C ILE A 39 4.65 13.88 4.94
N GLY A 40 4.83 13.83 3.61
CA GLY A 40 4.67 12.67 2.75
C GLY A 40 3.51 12.80 1.75
N ALA A 41 3.79 12.62 0.46
CA ALA A 41 2.83 12.66 -0.65
C ALA A 41 2.46 11.25 -1.13
N GLY A 42 2.19 10.33 -0.19
CA GLY A 42 1.52 9.06 -0.42
C GLY A 42 -0.01 9.19 -0.30
N TYR A 43 -0.72 8.07 -0.36
CA TYR A 43 -2.20 8.07 -0.30
C TYR A 43 -2.76 8.79 0.92
N THR A 44 -2.23 8.50 2.11
CA THR A 44 -2.72 9.12 3.36
C THR A 44 -2.50 10.62 3.38
N GLY A 45 -1.28 11.06 3.04
CA GLY A 45 -0.98 12.50 3.04
C GLY A 45 -1.81 13.26 2.01
N LEU A 46 -1.93 12.75 0.80
CA LEU A 46 -2.72 13.37 -0.27
C LEU A 46 -4.21 13.37 0.07
N SER A 47 -4.73 12.25 0.59
CA SER A 47 -6.13 12.18 1.03
C SER A 47 -6.39 13.14 2.19
N THR A 48 -5.49 13.24 3.17
CA THR A 48 -5.60 14.22 4.27
C THR A 48 -5.67 15.65 3.73
N ALA A 49 -4.72 16.04 2.89
CA ALA A 49 -4.65 17.40 2.35
C ALA A 49 -5.89 17.74 1.50
N LEU A 50 -6.35 16.80 0.67
CA LEU A 50 -7.56 16.98 -0.14
C LEU A 50 -8.80 17.26 0.71
N HIS A 51 -8.98 16.49 1.78
CA HIS A 51 -10.16 16.62 2.64
C HIS A 51 -10.07 17.83 3.59
N LEU A 52 -8.86 18.27 3.97
CA LEU A 52 -8.67 19.54 4.68
C LEU A 52 -8.98 20.72 3.78
N ALA A 53 -8.47 20.73 2.54
CA ALA A 53 -8.75 21.78 1.56
C ALA A 53 -10.25 21.90 1.26
N GLY A 54 -10.95 20.77 1.11
CA GLY A 54 -12.41 20.73 0.94
C GLY A 54 -13.21 21.30 2.12
N ARG A 55 -12.56 21.52 3.28
CA ARG A 55 -13.12 22.15 4.48
C ARG A 55 -12.64 23.61 4.67
N GLY A 56 -11.90 24.14 3.72
CA GLY A 56 -11.32 25.48 3.81
C GLY A 56 -10.11 25.59 4.76
N ILE A 57 -9.53 24.46 5.19
CA ILE A 57 -8.34 24.44 6.04
C ILE A 57 -7.11 24.47 5.13
N HIS A 58 -6.23 25.46 5.37
CA HIS A 58 -5.02 25.62 4.57
C HIS A 58 -4.00 24.52 4.87
N ALA A 59 -3.89 23.57 3.95
CA ALA A 59 -2.98 22.43 4.04
C ALA A 59 -1.80 22.57 3.07
N VAL A 60 -0.59 22.26 3.56
CA VAL A 60 0.64 22.21 2.76
C VAL A 60 1.25 20.82 2.86
N VAL A 61 1.49 20.18 1.73
CA VAL A 61 2.14 18.88 1.64
C VAL A 61 3.61 19.06 1.25
N ILE A 62 4.52 18.40 1.95
CA ILE A 62 5.92 18.28 1.53
C ILE A 62 6.29 16.82 1.31
N GLU A 63 7.04 16.57 0.25
CA GLU A 63 7.52 15.25 -0.14
C GLU A 63 9.04 15.30 -0.39
N ALA A 64 9.75 14.37 0.21
CA ALA A 64 11.21 14.36 0.12
C ALA A 64 11.74 14.11 -1.30
N ALA A 65 11.01 13.36 -2.09
CA ALA A 65 11.37 12.99 -3.45
C ALA A 65 10.28 13.42 -4.45
N GLU A 66 9.42 12.51 -4.85
CA GLU A 66 8.35 12.72 -5.82
C GLU A 66 7.02 12.14 -5.31
N ILE A 67 5.90 12.57 -5.87
CA ILE A 67 4.56 12.07 -5.51
C ILE A 67 4.51 10.55 -5.65
N GLY A 68 4.07 9.88 -4.58
CA GLY A 68 3.97 8.42 -4.54
C GLY A 68 5.31 7.70 -4.44
N PHE A 69 6.41 8.37 -4.10
CA PHE A 69 7.75 7.77 -4.04
C PHE A 69 7.82 6.51 -3.18
N GLY A 70 7.13 6.47 -2.05
CA GLY A 70 7.11 5.33 -1.13
C GLY A 70 6.28 4.15 -1.62
N GLY A 71 5.68 3.42 -0.68
CA GLY A 71 4.80 2.27 -0.95
C GLY A 71 3.61 2.60 -1.86
N ALA A 72 3.15 3.85 -1.88
CA ALA A 72 2.04 4.30 -2.72
C ALA A 72 2.29 4.10 -4.22
N GLY A 73 3.51 4.32 -4.71
CA GLY A 73 3.83 4.15 -6.13
C GLY A 73 4.54 2.83 -6.45
N ARG A 74 4.75 1.94 -5.48
CA ARG A 74 5.54 0.71 -5.68
C ARG A 74 4.78 -0.58 -5.40
N ASN A 75 3.57 -0.50 -4.87
CA ASN A 75 2.76 -1.68 -4.58
C ASN A 75 2.18 -2.31 -5.87
N VAL A 76 1.62 -3.51 -5.76
CA VAL A 76 1.08 -4.26 -6.91
C VAL A 76 -0.23 -3.69 -7.45
N GLY A 77 -0.92 -2.83 -6.68
CA GLY A 77 -2.17 -2.21 -7.12
C GLY A 77 -3.44 -2.96 -6.75
N LEU A 78 -3.45 -3.75 -5.68
CA LEU A 78 -4.66 -4.43 -5.17
C LEU A 78 -5.41 -3.53 -4.19
N VAL A 79 -6.64 -3.19 -4.51
CA VAL A 79 -7.56 -2.43 -3.65
C VAL A 79 -8.41 -3.41 -2.86
N ASN A 80 -7.88 -3.89 -1.75
CA ASN A 80 -8.56 -4.88 -0.90
C ASN A 80 -9.38 -4.23 0.22
N ALA A 81 -10.47 -4.86 0.63
CA ALA A 81 -11.22 -4.54 1.84
C ALA A 81 -10.59 -5.21 3.08
N GLY A 82 -10.73 -4.55 4.24
CA GLY A 82 -10.25 -5.09 5.52
C GLY A 82 -8.72 -5.15 5.64
N MET A 83 -8.26 -5.94 6.59
CA MET A 83 -6.85 -6.16 6.91
C MET A 83 -6.47 -7.63 6.77
N TRP A 84 -5.19 -7.95 7.08
CA TRP A 84 -4.69 -9.34 7.15
C TRP A 84 -5.34 -10.13 8.28
N VAL A 85 -5.49 -9.47 9.44
CA VAL A 85 -6.10 -10.04 10.63
C VAL A 85 -7.54 -10.44 10.34
N MET A 86 -7.97 -11.58 10.88
CA MET A 86 -9.35 -12.02 10.78
C MET A 86 -10.29 -11.02 11.47
N PRO A 87 -11.52 -10.82 11.00
CA PRO A 87 -12.45 -9.87 11.60
C PRO A 87 -12.69 -10.08 13.10
N GLU A 88 -12.85 -11.32 13.54
CA GLU A 88 -13.08 -11.63 14.97
C GLU A 88 -11.84 -11.37 15.82
N ASP A 89 -10.63 -11.72 15.33
CA ASP A 89 -9.35 -11.45 16.02
C ASP A 89 -9.09 -9.95 16.12
N LEU A 90 -9.49 -9.17 15.10
CA LEU A 90 -9.37 -7.73 15.12
C LEU A 90 -10.28 -7.11 16.20
N ILE A 91 -11.52 -7.60 16.32
CA ILE A 91 -12.44 -7.18 17.40
C ILE A 91 -11.87 -7.58 18.76
N GLN A 92 -11.32 -8.79 18.90
CA GLN A 92 -10.69 -9.24 20.14
C GLN A 92 -9.52 -8.32 20.55
N SER A 93 -8.69 -7.92 19.59
CA SER A 93 -7.49 -7.10 19.83
C SER A 93 -7.80 -5.65 20.17
N LEU A 94 -8.78 -5.04 19.52
CA LEU A 94 -9.12 -3.61 19.66
C LEU A 94 -10.35 -3.34 20.55
N GLY A 95 -11.02 -4.39 20.99
CA GLY A 95 -12.32 -4.31 21.64
C GLY A 95 -13.46 -4.06 20.66
N PRO A 96 -14.72 -4.28 21.10
CA PRO A 96 -15.89 -4.28 20.21
C PRO A 96 -16.16 -2.91 19.56
N VAL A 97 -15.84 -1.81 20.22
CA VAL A 97 -16.08 -0.46 19.69
C VAL A 97 -15.14 -0.16 18.54
N TYR A 98 -13.84 -0.15 18.79
CA TYR A 98 -12.84 0.18 17.76
C TYR A 98 -12.71 -0.92 16.70
N GLY A 99 -12.82 -2.20 17.11
CA GLY A 99 -12.76 -3.31 16.18
C GLY A 99 -13.87 -3.26 15.13
N ASN A 100 -15.13 -3.01 15.53
CA ASN A 100 -16.21 -2.88 14.56
C ASN A 100 -16.07 -1.62 13.68
N ARG A 101 -15.73 -0.46 14.26
CA ARG A 101 -15.51 0.76 13.48
C ARG A 101 -14.42 0.59 12.43
N LEU A 102 -13.31 -0.05 12.79
CA LEU A 102 -12.22 -0.30 11.86
C LEU A 102 -12.64 -1.28 10.75
N LEU A 103 -13.37 -2.34 11.09
CA LEU A 103 -13.88 -3.29 10.09
C LEU A 103 -14.86 -2.63 9.12
N ASP A 104 -15.74 -1.77 9.62
CA ASP A 104 -16.70 -1.05 8.78
C ASP A 104 -15.97 -0.05 7.87
N LEU A 105 -15.09 0.79 8.43
CA LEU A 105 -14.29 1.75 7.68
C LEU A 105 -13.47 1.09 6.57
N LEU A 106 -12.79 -0.01 6.88
CA LEU A 106 -11.93 -0.72 5.92
C LEU A 106 -12.73 -1.63 5.00
N GLY A 107 -13.91 -2.10 5.42
CA GLY A 107 -14.86 -2.82 4.57
C GLY A 107 -15.38 -1.95 3.44
N GLU A 108 -15.64 -0.67 3.71
CA GLU A 108 -16.09 0.34 2.75
C GLU A 108 -14.92 1.00 1.98
N GLY A 109 -13.69 0.78 2.44
CA GLY A 109 -12.51 1.44 1.89
C GLY A 109 -12.36 1.35 0.37
N PRO A 110 -12.55 0.18 -0.28
CA PRO A 110 -12.52 0.09 -1.75
C PRO A 110 -13.60 0.94 -2.43
N ALA A 111 -14.83 0.92 -1.92
CA ALA A 111 -15.92 1.73 -2.48
C ALA A 111 -15.55 3.22 -2.46
N TYR A 112 -14.89 3.65 -1.39
CA TYR A 112 -14.41 5.02 -1.28
C TYR A 112 -13.27 5.33 -2.27
N VAL A 113 -12.35 4.39 -2.51
CA VAL A 113 -11.33 4.56 -3.58
C VAL A 113 -12.01 4.73 -4.94
N TRP A 114 -13.02 3.91 -5.27
CA TRP A 114 -13.74 4.02 -6.53
C TRP A 114 -14.52 5.36 -6.64
N GLU A 115 -15.06 5.85 -5.53
CA GLU A 115 -15.67 7.18 -5.46
C GLU A 115 -14.66 8.28 -5.78
N MET A 116 -13.47 8.24 -5.16
CA MET A 116 -12.39 9.21 -5.40
C MET A 116 -11.94 9.20 -6.85
N VAL A 117 -11.79 8.01 -7.45
CA VAL A 117 -11.45 7.86 -8.87
C VAL A 117 -12.48 8.54 -9.76
N ARG A 118 -13.77 8.29 -9.53
CA ARG A 118 -14.85 8.90 -10.32
C ARG A 118 -14.96 10.40 -10.09
N ARG A 119 -14.97 10.85 -8.84
CA ARG A 119 -15.16 12.25 -8.43
C ARG A 119 -14.09 13.17 -9.02
N HIS A 120 -12.85 12.70 -9.05
CA HIS A 120 -11.70 13.47 -9.51
C HIS A 120 -11.21 13.06 -10.89
N ALA A 121 -11.97 12.22 -11.62
CA ALA A 121 -11.64 11.72 -12.96
C ALA A 121 -10.18 11.20 -13.03
N ILE A 122 -9.78 10.38 -12.04
CA ILE A 122 -8.42 9.88 -11.95
C ILE A 122 -8.24 8.72 -12.95
N ASP A 123 -7.41 8.94 -13.96
CA ASP A 123 -6.99 7.89 -14.89
C ASP A 123 -5.88 7.04 -14.24
N CYS A 124 -6.28 5.88 -13.69
CA CYS A 124 -5.41 4.95 -12.95
C CYS A 124 -5.72 3.48 -13.24
N GLU A 125 -6.18 3.15 -14.43
CA GLU A 125 -6.52 1.76 -14.80
C GLU A 125 -7.45 1.08 -13.77
N ALA A 126 -8.41 1.83 -13.21
CA ALA A 126 -9.29 1.33 -12.18
C ALA A 126 -10.16 0.19 -12.69
N ASN A 127 -10.06 -0.97 -12.06
CA ASN A 127 -10.79 -2.18 -12.43
C ASN A 127 -11.47 -2.82 -11.20
N PRO A 128 -12.73 -2.42 -10.89
CA PRO A 128 -13.47 -2.87 -9.71
C PRO A 128 -14.17 -4.22 -9.89
N VAL A 129 -13.45 -5.23 -10.40
CA VAL A 129 -14.01 -6.57 -10.69
C VAL A 129 -13.81 -7.59 -9.57
N GLY A 130 -13.37 -7.13 -8.40
CA GLY A 130 -13.03 -7.97 -7.26
C GLY A 130 -11.56 -8.38 -7.20
N THR A 131 -11.20 -9.04 -6.10
CA THR A 131 -9.93 -9.74 -5.93
C THR A 131 -10.18 -11.17 -5.47
N LEU A 132 -9.24 -12.05 -5.82
CA LEU A 132 -9.21 -13.46 -5.42
C LEU A 132 -8.13 -13.68 -4.36
N HIS A 133 -8.51 -14.09 -3.16
CA HIS A 133 -7.57 -14.63 -2.18
C HIS A 133 -7.47 -16.13 -2.43
N ALA A 134 -6.36 -16.60 -2.98
CA ALA A 134 -6.18 -17.94 -3.48
C ALA A 134 -5.62 -18.89 -2.40
N GLY A 135 -6.29 -19.99 -2.13
CA GLY A 135 -5.95 -20.97 -1.09
C GLY A 135 -4.90 -21.96 -1.55
N VAL A 136 -3.75 -21.99 -0.87
CA VAL A 136 -2.70 -22.98 -1.16
C VAL A 136 -2.86 -24.20 -0.27
N GLY A 137 -3.20 -25.33 -0.89
CA GLY A 137 -3.43 -26.60 -0.18
C GLY A 137 -4.62 -26.57 0.78
N ALA A 138 -4.78 -27.63 1.56
CA ALA A 138 -5.90 -27.77 2.50
C ALA A 138 -5.90 -26.71 3.62
N LYS A 139 -4.71 -26.34 4.14
CA LYS A 139 -4.56 -25.29 5.16
C LYS A 139 -5.07 -23.94 4.66
N GLY A 140 -4.65 -23.54 3.46
CA GLY A 140 -5.10 -22.29 2.87
C GLY A 140 -6.61 -22.26 2.60
N LEU A 141 -7.18 -23.37 2.12
CA LEU A 141 -8.63 -23.47 1.92
C LEU A 141 -9.41 -23.38 3.25
N SER A 142 -8.92 -24.01 4.32
CA SER A 142 -9.52 -23.90 5.66
C SER A 142 -9.50 -22.47 6.18
N GLU A 143 -8.38 -21.73 6.02
CA GLU A 143 -8.29 -20.32 6.38
C GLU A 143 -9.31 -19.48 5.60
N LEU A 144 -9.44 -19.72 4.29
CA LEU A 144 -10.40 -18.99 3.46
C LEU A 144 -11.84 -19.28 3.82
N THR A 145 -12.15 -20.51 4.22
CA THR A 145 -13.48 -20.90 4.67
C THR A 145 -13.87 -20.11 5.92
N GLU A 146 -12.98 -20.03 6.89
CA GLU A 146 -13.23 -19.26 8.11
C GLU A 146 -13.32 -17.75 7.83
N ARG A 147 -12.45 -17.21 6.99
CA ARG A 147 -12.49 -15.81 6.57
C ARG A 147 -13.80 -15.46 5.84
N ALA A 148 -14.28 -16.38 4.99
CA ALA A 148 -15.56 -16.23 4.29
C ALA A 148 -16.72 -16.18 5.30
N ARG A 149 -16.77 -17.13 6.25
CA ARG A 149 -17.78 -17.18 7.31
C ARG A 149 -17.86 -15.85 8.06
N GLN A 150 -16.72 -15.33 8.52
CA GLN A 150 -16.67 -14.10 9.32
C GLN A 150 -17.10 -12.87 8.50
N TRP A 151 -16.65 -12.74 7.26
CA TRP A 151 -17.08 -11.63 6.41
C TRP A 151 -18.55 -11.71 5.98
N GLN A 152 -19.05 -12.93 5.68
CA GLN A 152 -20.46 -13.13 5.35
C GLN A 152 -21.38 -12.81 6.54
N ALA A 153 -20.97 -13.16 7.75
CA ALA A 153 -21.70 -12.79 8.97
C ALA A 153 -21.81 -11.27 9.16
N ARG A 154 -20.92 -10.48 8.53
CA ARG A 154 -20.94 -9.03 8.49
C ARG A 154 -21.65 -8.47 7.23
N GLY A 155 -22.29 -9.30 6.42
CA GLY A 155 -22.97 -8.90 5.20
C GLY A 155 -22.06 -8.53 4.02
N ALA A 156 -20.75 -8.86 4.09
CA ALA A 156 -19.82 -8.56 2.99
C ALA A 156 -20.11 -9.47 1.78
N PRO A 157 -20.05 -8.93 0.54
CA PRO A 157 -20.32 -9.69 -0.69
C PRO A 157 -19.11 -10.53 -1.10
N VAL A 158 -18.75 -11.49 -0.25
CA VAL A 158 -17.66 -12.44 -0.49
C VAL A 158 -18.21 -13.81 -0.85
N THR A 159 -17.53 -14.54 -1.72
CA THR A 159 -17.92 -15.88 -2.19
C THR A 159 -16.73 -16.81 -2.06
N LEU A 160 -16.87 -17.88 -1.27
CA LEU A 160 -15.90 -18.98 -1.26
C LEU A 160 -16.12 -19.82 -2.52
N LEU A 161 -15.07 -19.96 -3.31
CA LEU A 161 -15.02 -20.75 -4.54
C LEU A 161 -14.34 -22.07 -4.25
N ASP A 162 -14.91 -23.16 -4.71
CA ASP A 162 -14.27 -24.45 -4.71
C ASP A 162 -13.10 -24.50 -5.71
N LYS A 163 -12.44 -25.65 -5.82
CA LYS A 163 -11.28 -25.82 -6.71
C LYS A 163 -11.62 -25.59 -8.19
N GLU A 164 -12.80 -26.05 -8.64
CA GLU A 164 -13.22 -25.93 -10.02
C GLU A 164 -13.56 -24.49 -10.40
N ASP A 165 -14.37 -23.83 -9.57
CA ASP A 165 -14.75 -22.42 -9.76
C ASP A 165 -13.53 -21.50 -9.68
N ALA A 166 -12.65 -21.73 -8.70
CA ALA A 166 -11.41 -21.01 -8.57
C ALA A 166 -10.50 -21.23 -9.77
N GLY A 167 -10.39 -22.47 -10.25
CA GLY A 167 -9.61 -22.82 -11.43
C GLY A 167 -10.09 -22.10 -12.70
N ARG A 168 -11.40 -22.01 -12.91
CA ARG A 168 -11.99 -21.24 -14.02
C ARG A 168 -11.67 -19.75 -13.94
N MET A 169 -11.74 -19.15 -12.75
CA MET A 169 -11.46 -17.71 -12.56
C MET A 169 -9.97 -17.39 -12.59
N LEU A 170 -9.13 -18.24 -12.05
CA LEU A 170 -7.67 -18.06 -12.03
C LEU A 170 -6.99 -18.47 -13.36
N GLY A 171 -7.59 -19.39 -14.10
CA GLY A 171 -7.00 -19.98 -15.30
C GLY A 171 -5.90 -20.98 -14.99
N CYS A 172 -5.95 -21.66 -13.82
CA CYS A 172 -4.99 -22.69 -13.41
C CYS A 172 -5.56 -23.61 -12.33
N ASP A 173 -4.96 -24.80 -12.19
CA ASP A 173 -5.36 -25.83 -11.20
C ASP A 173 -4.47 -25.86 -9.95
N PHE A 174 -3.62 -24.84 -9.78
CA PHE A 174 -2.61 -24.80 -8.71
C PHE A 174 -3.21 -24.63 -7.32
N TYR A 175 -4.29 -23.86 -7.20
CA TYR A 175 -4.91 -23.51 -5.93
C TYR A 175 -6.03 -24.48 -5.54
N ALA A 176 -6.23 -24.69 -4.24
CA ALA A 176 -7.26 -25.56 -3.69
C ALA A 176 -8.67 -24.96 -3.69
N GLY A 177 -8.76 -23.64 -3.84
CA GLY A 177 -9.96 -22.83 -3.87
C GLY A 177 -9.59 -21.36 -3.79
N ALA A 178 -10.58 -20.47 -3.74
CA ALA A 178 -10.34 -19.04 -3.59
C ALA A 178 -11.51 -18.34 -2.85
N LEU A 179 -11.24 -17.18 -2.25
CA LEU A 179 -12.26 -16.27 -1.74
C LEU A 179 -12.32 -15.05 -2.67
N LEU A 180 -13.43 -14.90 -3.38
CA LEU A 180 -13.73 -13.72 -4.17
C LEU A 180 -14.34 -12.62 -3.29
N ASP A 181 -13.69 -11.46 -3.21
CA ASP A 181 -14.26 -10.26 -2.59
C ASP A 181 -14.68 -9.26 -3.69
N ARG A 182 -15.99 -9.09 -3.87
CA ARG A 182 -16.54 -8.23 -4.92
C ARG A 182 -16.41 -6.73 -4.64
N ARG A 183 -16.08 -6.33 -3.42
CA ARG A 183 -15.82 -4.92 -3.06
C ARG A 183 -14.51 -4.43 -3.65
N ALA A 184 -13.56 -5.35 -3.78
CA ALA A 184 -12.18 -5.12 -4.16
C ALA A 184 -11.96 -4.92 -5.67
N GLY A 185 -10.72 -4.72 -6.06
CA GLY A 185 -10.31 -4.59 -7.46
C GLY A 185 -8.85 -4.20 -7.59
N THR A 186 -8.49 -3.63 -8.75
CA THR A 186 -7.12 -3.22 -9.02
C THR A 186 -7.03 -1.80 -9.57
N ILE A 187 -5.90 -1.14 -9.34
CA ILE A 187 -5.54 0.16 -9.93
C ILE A 187 -4.06 0.18 -10.33
N GLN A 188 -3.69 1.10 -11.19
CA GLN A 188 -2.31 1.50 -11.38
C GLN A 188 -1.93 2.45 -10.22
N PRO A 189 -1.07 2.01 -9.28
CA PRO A 189 -0.95 2.67 -7.98
C PRO A 189 -0.30 4.06 -8.02
N LEU A 190 0.72 4.26 -8.88
CA LEU A 190 1.38 5.54 -9.04
C LEU A 190 0.47 6.56 -9.76
N ALA A 191 -0.31 6.11 -10.74
CA ALA A 191 -1.30 6.96 -11.41
C ALA A 191 -2.38 7.45 -10.44
N TYR A 192 -2.82 6.57 -9.52
CA TYR A 192 -3.75 6.96 -8.46
C TYR A 192 -3.16 8.00 -7.53
N ALA A 193 -1.92 7.84 -7.06
CA ALA A 193 -1.24 8.84 -6.22
C ALA A 193 -1.10 10.19 -6.95
N ARG A 194 -0.69 10.17 -8.23
CA ARG A 194 -0.56 11.38 -9.06
C ARG A 194 -1.91 12.03 -9.34
N GLY A 195 -2.97 11.23 -9.50
CA GLY A 195 -4.34 11.73 -9.63
C GLY A 195 -4.85 12.42 -8.38
N LEU A 196 -4.63 11.81 -7.20
CA LEU A 196 -4.93 12.44 -5.91
C LEU A 196 -4.17 13.77 -5.75
N ALA A 197 -2.89 13.83 -6.14
CA ALA A 197 -2.12 15.06 -6.06
C ALA A 197 -2.70 16.17 -6.96
N ARG A 198 -3.19 15.84 -8.16
CA ARG A 198 -3.91 16.81 -9.01
C ARG A 198 -5.18 17.31 -8.31
N ALA A 199 -5.94 16.42 -7.69
CA ALA A 199 -7.13 16.80 -6.96
C ALA A 199 -6.81 17.71 -5.76
N VAL A 200 -5.71 17.45 -5.04
CA VAL A 200 -5.21 18.31 -3.94
C VAL A 200 -4.90 19.71 -4.44
N LEU A 201 -4.17 19.84 -5.56
CA LEU A 201 -3.82 21.14 -6.16
C LEU A 201 -5.08 21.87 -6.67
N GLN A 202 -6.01 21.17 -7.28
CA GLN A 202 -7.29 21.73 -7.74
C GLN A 202 -8.17 22.22 -6.59
N ALA A 203 -8.08 21.56 -5.43
CA ALA A 203 -8.77 22.01 -4.21
C ALA A 203 -8.08 23.20 -3.50
N GLY A 204 -6.97 23.71 -4.05
CA GLY A 204 -6.26 24.89 -3.54
C GLY A 204 -5.18 24.61 -2.49
N ALA A 205 -4.93 23.35 -2.12
CA ALA A 205 -3.79 23.02 -1.28
C ALA A 205 -2.48 23.02 -2.07
N GLN A 206 -1.35 23.18 -1.38
CA GLN A 206 -0.03 23.26 -1.98
C GLN A 206 0.75 21.96 -1.78
N ILE A 207 1.52 21.56 -2.79
CA ILE A 207 2.43 20.40 -2.71
C ILE A 207 3.83 20.84 -3.14
N TYR A 208 4.82 20.52 -2.32
CA TYR A 208 6.23 20.74 -2.62
C TYR A 208 6.97 19.41 -2.62
N CYS A 209 7.52 19.02 -3.77
CA CYS A 209 8.40 17.86 -3.94
C CYS A 209 9.88 18.24 -3.79
N GLN A 210 10.79 17.26 -3.72
CA GLN A 210 12.22 17.48 -3.47
C GLN A 210 12.45 18.33 -2.20
N THR A 211 11.57 18.18 -1.22
CA THR A 211 11.48 19.01 -0.03
C THR A 211 11.46 18.11 1.23
N PRO A 212 12.59 17.48 1.56
CA PRO A 212 12.66 16.65 2.78
C PRO A 212 12.54 17.51 4.04
N ALA A 213 11.68 17.13 4.96
CA ALA A 213 11.72 17.65 6.31
C ALA A 213 13.03 17.20 6.97
N THR A 214 13.83 18.13 7.49
CA THR A 214 15.11 17.86 8.14
C THR A 214 15.03 18.01 9.65
N GLN A 215 14.14 18.89 10.14
CA GLN A 215 13.91 19.12 11.55
C GLN A 215 12.46 19.51 11.79
N LEU A 216 11.94 19.13 12.95
CA LEU A 216 10.65 19.54 13.48
C LEU A 216 10.85 20.08 14.88
N SER A 217 10.46 21.33 15.13
CA SER A 217 10.63 22.01 16.43
C SER A 217 9.39 22.80 16.80
N PRO A 218 9.09 22.97 18.10
CA PRO A 218 8.01 23.85 18.56
C PRO A 218 8.22 25.30 18.07
N ASP A 219 7.14 25.99 17.72
CA ASP A 219 7.12 27.39 17.31
C ASP A 219 5.85 28.09 17.82
N GLY A 220 5.92 28.68 18.97
CA GLY A 220 4.76 29.23 19.69
C GLY A 220 3.77 28.12 20.05
N ALA A 221 2.52 28.27 19.60
CA ALA A 221 1.47 27.26 19.80
C ALA A 221 1.46 26.17 18.72
N GLY A 222 2.37 26.21 17.75
CA GLY A 222 2.47 25.30 16.64
C GLY A 222 3.86 24.72 16.44
N TRP A 223 4.20 24.45 15.19
CA TRP A 223 5.40 23.72 14.78
C TRP A 223 6.11 24.40 13.62
N ARG A 224 7.43 24.35 13.66
CA ARG A 224 8.32 24.74 12.57
C ARG A 224 8.93 23.48 11.92
N ILE A 225 8.74 23.35 10.64
CA ILE A 225 9.32 22.30 9.81
C ILE A 225 10.43 22.93 8.98
N THR A 226 11.69 22.53 9.22
CA THR A 226 12.84 22.99 8.46
C THR A 226 13.07 22.06 7.27
N THR A 227 13.37 22.65 6.11
CA THR A 227 13.76 21.95 4.88
C THR A 227 15.07 22.54 4.36
N PRO A 228 15.76 21.94 3.37
CA PRO A 228 17.05 22.46 2.90
C PRO A 228 17.00 23.88 2.31
N GLN A 229 15.85 24.33 1.78
CA GLN A 229 15.77 25.61 1.05
C GLN A 229 14.62 26.50 1.55
N GLY A 230 13.83 26.06 2.51
CA GLY A 230 12.71 26.81 3.06
C GLY A 230 12.25 26.26 4.41
N GLN A 231 11.17 26.82 4.94
CA GLN A 231 10.57 26.34 6.18
C GLN A 231 9.04 26.48 6.15
N ILE A 232 8.36 25.68 6.97
CA ILE A 232 6.91 25.78 7.15
C ILE A 232 6.63 26.05 8.61
N ARG A 233 5.73 27.00 8.88
CA ARG A 233 5.11 27.20 10.18
C ARG A 233 3.68 26.69 10.13
N ALA A 234 3.33 25.73 10.98
CA ALA A 234 2.04 25.08 10.96
C ALA A 234 1.43 24.97 12.35
N GLY A 235 0.13 25.12 12.46
CA GLY A 235 -0.57 24.86 13.71
C GLY A 235 -0.53 23.38 14.12
N ARG A 236 -0.59 22.48 13.14
CA ARG A 236 -0.58 21.01 13.32
C ARG A 236 0.27 20.35 12.24
N VAL A 237 0.74 19.13 12.53
CA VAL A 237 1.56 18.33 11.61
C VAL A 237 0.99 16.93 11.47
N VAL A 238 0.91 16.44 10.24
CA VAL A 238 0.57 15.05 9.91
C VAL A 238 1.79 14.35 9.34
N MET A 239 2.24 13.30 10.01
CA MET A 239 3.29 12.41 9.54
C MET A 239 2.64 11.29 8.71
N ALA A 240 2.78 11.36 7.39
CA ALA A 240 2.21 10.40 6.43
C ALA A 240 3.30 9.59 5.71
N THR A 241 4.38 9.27 6.42
CA THR A 241 5.61 8.67 5.87
C THR A 241 5.73 7.17 6.09
N ASP A 242 4.93 6.58 6.99
CA ASP A 242 4.85 5.13 7.30
C ASP A 242 6.23 4.43 7.29
N ALA A 243 6.42 3.39 6.51
CA ALA A 243 7.66 2.62 6.37
C ALA A 243 8.87 3.45 5.90
N TYR A 244 8.64 4.62 5.33
CA TYR A 244 9.67 5.53 4.83
C TYR A 244 10.02 6.65 5.82
N THR A 245 9.49 6.58 7.05
CA THR A 245 9.86 7.51 8.13
C THR A 245 11.34 7.36 8.48
N ARG A 246 12.06 8.47 8.47
CA ARG A 246 13.49 8.52 8.78
C ARG A 246 13.76 9.33 10.05
N HIS A 247 14.57 10.37 9.95
CA HIS A 247 15.15 11.07 11.09
C HIS A 247 14.20 11.98 11.87
N VAL A 248 13.20 12.55 11.21
CA VAL A 248 12.34 13.59 11.81
C VAL A 248 11.46 13.07 12.94
N MET A 249 10.96 11.82 12.82
CA MET A 249 10.14 11.15 13.84
C MET A 249 10.58 9.69 13.99
N PRO A 250 11.75 9.43 14.60
CA PRO A 250 12.33 8.10 14.71
C PRO A 250 11.45 7.09 15.46
N GLN A 251 10.59 7.57 16.38
CA GLN A 251 9.65 6.73 17.13
C GLN A 251 8.63 6.02 16.23
N ILE A 252 8.18 6.63 15.13
CA ILE A 252 7.30 5.96 14.15
C ILE A 252 8.06 4.83 13.46
N ALA A 253 9.31 5.09 13.07
CA ALA A 253 10.15 4.06 12.47
C ALA A 253 10.46 2.93 13.46
N ALA A 254 10.63 3.23 14.75
CA ALA A 254 11.02 2.27 15.78
C ALA A 254 9.96 1.19 16.05
N GLN A 255 8.69 1.47 15.83
CA GLN A 255 7.60 0.52 16.05
C GLN A 255 7.32 -0.42 14.86
N GLN A 256 8.00 -0.23 13.74
CA GLN A 256 7.77 -1.00 12.52
C GLN A 256 8.99 -1.84 12.15
N VAL A 257 8.77 -3.08 11.77
CA VAL A 257 9.76 -3.91 11.08
C VAL A 257 9.59 -3.69 9.57
N VAL A 258 10.67 -3.34 8.89
CA VAL A 258 10.61 -3.10 7.44
C VAL A 258 10.74 -4.43 6.70
N LEU A 259 9.73 -4.72 5.89
CA LEU A 259 9.66 -5.88 5.01
C LEU A 259 9.76 -5.41 3.56
N PRO A 260 10.82 -5.78 2.80
CA PRO A 260 10.88 -5.47 1.38
C PRO A 260 9.89 -6.34 0.59
N TYR A 261 9.30 -5.75 -0.44
CA TYR A 261 8.36 -6.40 -1.35
C TYR A 261 8.69 -6.02 -2.79
N PHE A 262 8.98 -7.00 -3.63
CA PHE A 262 9.28 -6.77 -5.02
C PHE A 262 8.10 -7.05 -5.94
N ASN A 263 8.15 -6.46 -7.11
CA ASN A 263 7.28 -6.75 -8.24
C ASN A 263 8.12 -6.94 -9.50
N MET A 264 7.63 -7.78 -10.40
CA MET A 264 8.16 -8.01 -11.73
C MET A 264 7.01 -8.02 -12.72
N ALA A 265 7.23 -7.53 -13.93
CA ALA A 265 6.22 -7.54 -14.98
C ALA A 265 6.73 -8.34 -16.18
N THR A 266 5.87 -9.19 -16.72
CA THR A 266 6.14 -9.84 -18.01
C THR A 266 6.13 -8.81 -19.14
N PRO A 267 6.68 -9.09 -20.32
CA PRO A 267 6.25 -8.41 -21.54
C PRO A 267 4.72 -8.53 -21.72
N PRO A 268 4.09 -7.66 -22.55
CA PRO A 268 2.69 -7.82 -22.91
C PRO A 268 2.43 -9.25 -23.40
N LEU A 269 1.47 -9.94 -22.77
CA LEU A 269 1.12 -11.30 -23.14
C LEU A 269 0.23 -11.29 -24.39
N PRO A 270 0.37 -12.28 -25.31
CA PRO A 270 -0.57 -12.49 -26.40
C PRO A 270 -2.01 -12.58 -25.89
N GLU A 271 -2.95 -12.13 -26.71
CA GLU A 271 -4.35 -12.02 -26.33
C GLU A 271 -4.98 -13.38 -25.97
N ASP A 272 -4.62 -14.44 -26.69
CA ASP A 272 -5.04 -15.81 -26.41
C ASP A 272 -4.59 -16.31 -25.03
N LEU A 273 -3.37 -16.00 -24.60
CA LEU A 273 -2.89 -16.32 -23.25
C LEU A 273 -3.57 -15.45 -22.20
N SER A 274 -3.73 -14.16 -22.45
CA SER A 274 -4.36 -13.27 -21.49
C SER A 274 -5.85 -13.55 -21.27
N ARG A 275 -6.52 -14.25 -22.21
CA ARG A 275 -7.87 -14.76 -22.03
C ARG A 275 -7.94 -16.06 -21.24
N GLN A 276 -6.85 -16.82 -21.18
CA GLN A 276 -6.77 -18.08 -20.41
C GLN A 276 -6.36 -17.81 -18.97
N ILE A 277 -5.41 -16.89 -18.75
CA ILE A 277 -4.88 -16.54 -17.44
C ILE A 277 -5.70 -15.37 -16.91
N LEU A 278 -6.33 -15.52 -15.75
CA LEU A 278 -7.17 -14.49 -15.13
C LEU A 278 -8.19 -13.86 -16.12
N PRO A 279 -9.07 -14.65 -16.74
CA PRO A 279 -9.99 -14.15 -17.77
C PRO A 279 -10.88 -13.00 -17.29
N GLY A 280 -11.20 -12.95 -16.00
CA GLY A 280 -11.98 -11.86 -15.37
C GLY A 280 -11.16 -10.69 -14.88
N ARG A 281 -9.83 -10.68 -15.08
CA ARG A 281 -8.93 -9.59 -14.71
C ARG A 281 -8.91 -9.23 -13.21
N GLN A 282 -9.34 -10.14 -12.33
CA GLN A 282 -9.23 -9.93 -10.89
C GLN A 282 -7.75 -9.80 -10.47
N GLY A 283 -7.51 -9.03 -9.42
CA GLY A 283 -6.24 -9.11 -8.71
C GLY A 283 -6.20 -10.35 -7.83
N VAL A 284 -5.04 -10.96 -7.67
CA VAL A 284 -4.84 -12.20 -6.89
C VAL A 284 -3.78 -12.00 -5.83
N TRP A 285 -3.97 -12.62 -4.67
CA TRP A 285 -2.97 -12.83 -3.64
C TRP A 285 -3.25 -14.16 -2.93
N ASP A 286 -2.23 -14.83 -2.36
CA ASP A 286 -2.39 -16.18 -1.85
C ASP A 286 -2.20 -16.28 -0.32
N THR A 287 -2.47 -17.49 0.21
CA THR A 287 -2.41 -17.80 1.66
C THR A 287 -1.03 -18.25 2.13
N LYS A 288 0.04 -18.07 1.35
CA LYS A 288 1.39 -18.39 1.79
C LYS A 288 1.94 -17.34 2.75
N ASP A 289 2.82 -17.74 3.68
CA ASP A 289 3.55 -16.81 4.55
C ASP A 289 4.45 -15.87 3.74
N VAL A 290 5.20 -16.42 2.76
CA VAL A 290 5.89 -15.66 1.71
C VAL A 290 4.94 -15.59 0.52
N LEU A 291 3.97 -14.70 0.63
CA LEU A 291 2.82 -14.62 -0.26
C LEU A 291 3.19 -14.18 -1.68
N LEU A 292 2.37 -14.58 -2.62
CA LEU A 292 2.34 -14.06 -3.99
C LEU A 292 1.23 -13.05 -4.16
N SER A 293 1.44 -12.08 -5.04
CA SER A 293 0.36 -11.27 -5.59
C SER A 293 0.57 -11.08 -7.08
N PHE A 294 -0.51 -11.07 -7.86
CA PHE A 294 -0.43 -10.82 -9.30
C PHE A 294 -1.72 -10.25 -9.86
N ARG A 295 -1.57 -9.51 -10.95
CA ARG A 295 -2.67 -8.93 -11.72
C ARG A 295 -2.20 -8.54 -13.11
N TYR A 296 -3.12 -8.23 -14.01
CA TYR A 296 -2.79 -7.57 -15.26
C TYR A 296 -2.74 -6.04 -15.13
N ASP A 297 -1.86 -5.38 -15.90
CA ASP A 297 -1.99 -3.98 -16.25
C ASP A 297 -2.90 -3.80 -17.49
N ALA A 298 -3.07 -2.54 -17.93
CA ALA A 298 -3.89 -2.22 -19.10
C ALA A 298 -3.33 -2.76 -20.43
N GLN A 299 -2.03 -3.10 -20.47
CA GLN A 299 -1.35 -3.61 -21.68
C GLN A 299 -1.11 -5.11 -21.66
N ASN A 300 -1.88 -5.85 -20.87
CA ASN A 300 -1.76 -7.33 -20.75
C ASN A 300 -0.41 -7.81 -20.18
N ARG A 301 0.32 -6.98 -19.43
CA ARG A 301 1.48 -7.47 -18.69
C ARG A 301 1.00 -8.12 -17.39
N LEU A 302 1.46 -9.32 -17.11
CA LEU A 302 1.23 -9.93 -15.80
C LEU A 302 2.25 -9.37 -14.82
N VAL A 303 1.78 -8.54 -13.90
CA VAL A 303 2.56 -8.02 -12.76
C VAL A 303 2.48 -9.05 -11.64
N PHE A 304 3.64 -9.48 -11.16
CA PHE A 304 3.81 -10.52 -10.16
C PHE A 304 4.70 -10.00 -9.02
N GLY A 305 4.31 -10.18 -7.77
CA GLY A 305 5.04 -9.70 -6.63
C GLY A 305 5.12 -10.69 -5.48
N SER A 306 6.17 -10.55 -4.66
CA SER A 306 6.38 -11.30 -3.43
C SER A 306 7.31 -10.58 -2.46
N VAL A 307 7.46 -11.13 -1.27
CA VAL A 307 8.39 -10.65 -0.24
C VAL A 307 9.83 -10.81 -0.71
N GLY A 308 10.63 -9.77 -0.55
CA GLY A 308 12.06 -9.77 -0.87
C GLY A 308 12.55 -8.46 -1.46
N ALA A 309 13.88 -8.27 -1.49
CA ALA A 309 14.54 -7.10 -2.04
C ALA A 309 15.32 -7.44 -3.31
N LEU A 310 15.13 -6.67 -4.37
CA LEU A 310 15.88 -6.81 -5.63
C LEU A 310 17.25 -6.10 -5.51
N ARG A 311 18.08 -6.58 -4.60
CA ARG A 311 19.44 -6.11 -4.37
C ARG A 311 20.39 -7.26 -4.08
N ASN A 312 21.66 -7.09 -4.38
CA ASN A 312 22.72 -8.08 -4.16
C ASN A 312 22.32 -9.47 -4.75
N THR A 313 22.57 -10.54 -4.02
CA THR A 313 22.19 -11.91 -4.39
C THR A 313 20.69 -12.12 -4.50
N GLY A 314 19.90 -11.36 -3.75
CA GLY A 314 18.43 -11.41 -3.77
C GLY A 314 17.84 -11.19 -5.17
N SER A 315 18.41 -10.30 -5.98
CA SER A 315 17.93 -10.06 -7.35
C SER A 315 17.92 -11.34 -8.20
N ALA A 316 19.00 -12.12 -8.17
CA ALA A 316 19.10 -13.38 -8.94
C ALA A 316 18.18 -14.46 -8.36
N ILE A 317 18.14 -14.58 -7.03
CA ILE A 317 17.32 -15.58 -6.33
C ILE A 317 15.83 -15.35 -6.61
N HIS A 318 15.34 -14.13 -6.39
CA HIS A 318 13.93 -13.79 -6.56
C HIS A 318 13.49 -13.89 -8.02
N ARG A 319 14.33 -13.47 -8.98
CA ARG A 319 14.05 -13.60 -10.41
C ARG A 319 13.94 -15.08 -10.84
N ALA A 320 14.89 -15.92 -10.42
CA ALA A 320 14.86 -17.35 -10.72
C ALA A 320 13.64 -18.05 -10.10
N TRP A 321 13.30 -17.70 -8.86
CA TRP A 321 12.12 -18.21 -8.18
C TRP A 321 10.82 -17.75 -8.86
N ALA A 322 10.70 -16.47 -9.22
CA ALA A 322 9.52 -15.93 -9.88
C ALA A 322 9.25 -16.65 -11.22
N LYS A 323 10.30 -16.91 -12.01
CA LYS A 323 10.17 -17.72 -13.24
C LYS A 323 9.65 -19.13 -12.98
N ARG A 324 10.19 -19.81 -11.96
CA ARG A 324 9.75 -21.18 -11.59
C ARG A 324 8.31 -21.18 -11.08
N MET A 325 7.96 -20.22 -10.20
CA MET A 325 6.61 -20.16 -9.63
C MET A 325 5.56 -19.81 -10.68
N LEU A 326 5.82 -18.83 -11.54
CA LEU A 326 4.91 -18.50 -12.64
C LEU A 326 4.79 -19.67 -13.62
N GLY A 327 5.89 -20.36 -13.94
CA GLY A 327 5.84 -21.57 -14.79
C GLY A 327 5.11 -22.74 -14.14
N ARG A 328 5.09 -22.83 -12.80
CA ARG A 328 4.33 -23.84 -12.06
C ARG A 328 2.83 -23.52 -11.99
N ILE A 329 2.48 -22.25 -11.77
CA ILE A 329 1.09 -21.79 -11.74
C ILE A 329 0.49 -21.77 -13.15
N TYR A 330 1.27 -21.26 -14.11
CA TYR A 330 0.89 -21.06 -15.51
C TYR A 330 1.96 -21.65 -16.44
N PRO A 331 1.96 -22.96 -16.70
CA PRO A 331 2.97 -23.61 -17.55
C PRO A 331 3.11 -22.99 -18.93
N GLN A 332 2.03 -22.43 -19.48
CA GLN A 332 2.00 -21.75 -20.78
C GLN A 332 2.86 -20.46 -20.81
N LEU A 333 3.24 -19.91 -19.66
CA LEU A 333 4.14 -18.75 -19.58
C LEU A 333 5.63 -19.13 -19.64
N ALA A 334 5.98 -20.39 -19.41
CA ALA A 334 7.37 -20.83 -19.33
C ALA A 334 8.20 -20.48 -20.58
N PRO A 335 7.72 -20.64 -21.84
CA PRO A 335 8.47 -20.25 -23.03
C PRO A 335 8.75 -18.73 -23.08
N ILE A 336 7.78 -17.90 -22.72
CA ILE A 336 7.91 -16.44 -22.72
C ILE A 336 8.94 -16.01 -21.66
N LEU A 337 8.83 -16.56 -20.46
CA LEU A 337 9.76 -16.25 -19.37
C LEU A 337 11.19 -16.73 -19.62
N ALA A 338 11.34 -17.81 -20.38
CA ALA A 338 12.65 -18.32 -20.80
C ALA A 338 13.30 -17.41 -21.84
N SER A 339 12.55 -16.98 -22.86
CA SER A 339 13.07 -16.17 -23.97
C SER A 339 13.26 -14.69 -23.64
N SER A 340 12.25 -14.07 -23.01
CA SER A 340 12.20 -12.61 -22.80
C SER A 340 12.43 -12.18 -21.33
N GLY A 341 12.22 -13.08 -20.36
CA GLY A 341 12.32 -12.76 -18.94
C GLY A 341 11.24 -11.80 -18.49
N PHE A 342 11.60 -10.91 -17.55
CA PHE A 342 10.74 -9.81 -17.06
C PHE A 342 11.13 -8.51 -17.73
N GLU A 343 10.15 -7.74 -18.21
CA GLU A 343 10.36 -6.45 -18.85
C GLU A 343 10.71 -5.36 -17.82
N SER A 344 10.14 -5.45 -16.64
CA SER A 344 10.36 -4.46 -15.56
C SER A 344 10.41 -5.13 -14.19
N GLU A 345 11.25 -4.59 -13.32
CA GLU A 345 11.46 -5.08 -11.95
C GLU A 345 11.65 -3.90 -11.00
N TRP A 346 10.99 -3.93 -9.84
CA TRP A 346 11.14 -2.91 -8.79
C TRP A 346 10.80 -3.47 -7.43
N PHE A 347 11.11 -2.76 -6.37
CA PHE A 347 10.69 -3.12 -5.02
C PHE A 347 10.44 -1.90 -4.16
N GLY A 348 9.67 -2.09 -3.10
CA GLY A 348 9.37 -1.11 -2.08
C GLY A 348 9.49 -1.71 -0.69
N SER A 349 9.12 -0.92 0.31
CA SER A 349 9.16 -1.30 1.72
C SER A 349 7.76 -1.27 2.32
N ILE A 350 7.44 -2.27 3.12
CA ILE A 350 6.24 -2.39 3.92
C ILE A 350 6.62 -2.17 5.39
N GLY A 351 5.90 -1.32 6.11
CA GLY A 351 6.00 -1.19 7.56
C GLY A 351 5.08 -2.19 8.24
N MET A 352 5.67 -3.18 8.93
CA MET A 352 4.95 -4.21 9.66
C MET A 352 4.91 -3.88 11.14
N THR A 353 3.73 -3.85 11.73
CA THR A 353 3.53 -3.82 13.18
C THR A 353 3.54 -5.25 13.74
N SER A 354 3.77 -5.39 15.04
CA SER A 354 3.90 -6.72 15.67
C SER A 354 2.63 -7.57 15.63
N ASP A 355 1.47 -6.93 15.53
CA ASP A 355 0.14 -7.55 15.51
C ASP A 355 -0.61 -7.38 14.18
N ASN A 356 0.07 -6.87 13.14
CA ASN A 356 -0.49 -6.57 11.83
C ASN A 356 -1.68 -5.59 11.84
N LEU A 357 -1.80 -4.75 12.88
CA LEU A 357 -2.83 -3.72 12.98
C LEU A 357 -2.26 -2.32 12.72
N PRO A 358 -3.03 -1.44 12.07
CA PRO A 358 -2.65 -0.05 11.91
C PRO A 358 -2.75 0.73 13.23
N ARG A 359 -2.08 1.86 13.27
CA ARG A 359 -2.06 2.76 14.44
C ARG A 359 -2.41 4.19 14.05
N PHE A 360 -3.20 4.83 14.91
CA PHE A 360 -3.36 6.27 14.88
C PHE A 360 -2.65 6.88 16.10
N HIS A 361 -1.55 7.57 15.85
CA HIS A 361 -0.73 8.18 16.92
C HIS A 361 -0.98 9.66 17.06
N GLN A 362 -0.98 10.10 18.32
CA GLN A 362 -0.73 11.48 18.71
C GLN A 362 0.66 11.54 19.32
N LEU A 363 1.67 11.97 18.55
CA LEU A 363 3.09 11.90 18.90
C LEU A 363 3.51 13.00 19.89
N ALA A 364 2.90 14.18 19.74
CA ALA A 364 3.03 15.34 20.62
C ALA A 364 1.80 16.23 20.42
N GLY A 365 1.70 17.31 21.17
CA GLY A 365 0.60 18.27 20.98
C GLY A 365 0.56 18.79 19.55
N GLY A 366 -0.46 18.40 18.77
CA GLY A 366 -0.64 18.81 17.37
C GLY A 366 0.15 18.02 16.33
N ILE A 367 0.86 16.94 16.70
CA ILE A 367 1.51 16.03 15.73
C ILE A 367 0.80 14.69 15.73
N TYR A 368 0.35 14.26 14.55
CA TYR A 368 -0.42 13.02 14.36
C TYR A 368 0.18 12.16 13.26
N ALA A 369 -0.06 10.84 13.31
CA ALA A 369 0.37 9.90 12.28
C ALA A 369 -0.59 8.72 12.16
N PHE A 370 -0.85 8.27 10.92
CA PHE A 370 -1.28 6.91 10.65
C PHE A 370 -0.09 6.10 10.14
N CYS A 371 0.08 4.88 10.63
CA CYS A 371 1.14 3.97 10.18
C CYS A 371 0.79 2.51 10.42
N GLY A 372 1.62 1.59 9.92
CA GLY A 372 1.41 0.17 10.09
C GLY A 372 0.36 -0.40 9.15
N TYR A 373 0.42 -0.06 7.88
CA TYR A 373 -0.51 -0.59 6.87
C TYR A 373 -0.30 -2.07 6.56
N ASN A 374 0.83 -2.64 6.96
CA ASN A 374 1.13 -4.07 6.82
C ASN A 374 0.93 -4.59 5.39
N GLY A 375 1.27 -3.78 4.37
CA GLY A 375 1.12 -4.12 2.95
C GLY A 375 -0.26 -3.88 2.34
N ARG A 376 -1.25 -3.43 3.11
CA ARG A 376 -2.57 -3.01 2.62
C ARG A 376 -2.72 -1.50 2.74
N GLY A 377 -2.18 -0.74 1.79
CA GLY A 377 -2.07 0.72 1.90
C GLY A 377 -3.01 1.53 1.02
N ILE A 378 -3.66 0.97 -0.03
CA ILE A 378 -4.45 1.78 -0.97
C ILE A 378 -5.76 2.23 -0.32
N ALA A 379 -6.66 1.31 -0.01
CA ALA A 379 -7.93 1.64 0.60
C ALA A 379 -7.74 2.21 2.02
N PRO A 380 -6.96 1.57 2.92
CA PRO A 380 -6.72 2.14 4.24
C PRO A 380 -6.07 3.53 4.19
N GLY A 381 -5.05 3.75 3.37
CA GLY A 381 -4.40 5.07 3.26
C GLY A 381 -5.36 6.16 2.79
N THR A 382 -6.29 5.83 1.90
CA THR A 382 -7.30 6.76 1.40
C THR A 382 -8.33 7.12 2.49
N VAL A 383 -8.91 6.11 3.18
CA VAL A 383 -9.93 6.37 4.20
C VAL A 383 -9.36 6.95 5.49
N PHE A 384 -8.16 6.54 5.90
CA PHE A 384 -7.49 7.13 7.06
C PHE A 384 -7.10 8.59 6.83
N GLY A 385 -6.74 8.96 5.58
CA GLY A 385 -6.52 10.37 5.25
C GLY A 385 -7.79 11.20 5.40
N ARG A 386 -8.93 10.69 4.97
CA ARG A 386 -10.25 11.32 5.20
C ARG A 386 -10.57 11.45 6.68
N GLU A 387 -10.34 10.39 7.45
CA GLU A 387 -10.60 10.37 8.90
C GLU A 387 -9.68 11.35 9.65
N MET A 388 -8.39 11.40 9.30
CA MET A 388 -7.44 12.38 9.82
C MET A 388 -7.92 13.81 9.59
N ALA A 389 -8.35 14.11 8.37
CA ALA A 389 -8.86 15.44 8.04
C ALA A 389 -10.13 15.80 8.83
N GLY A 390 -11.07 14.87 8.98
CA GLY A 390 -12.27 15.06 9.80
C GLY A 390 -11.95 15.29 11.27
N PHE A 391 -10.99 14.54 11.81
CA PHE A 391 -10.50 14.73 13.17
C PHE A 391 -9.84 16.10 13.38
N LEU A 392 -8.95 16.50 12.47
CA LEU A 392 -8.27 17.78 12.53
C LEU A 392 -9.21 18.98 12.32
N ALA A 393 -10.26 18.80 11.54
CA ALA A 393 -11.29 19.82 11.35
C ALA A 393 -12.27 19.92 12.54
N GLY A 394 -12.28 18.94 13.44
CA GLY A 394 -13.22 18.88 14.56
C GLY A 394 -14.55 18.21 14.23
N ASP A 395 -14.72 17.68 13.02
CA ASP A 395 -15.94 16.93 12.59
C ASP A 395 -16.02 15.57 13.29
N ILE A 396 -14.86 14.96 13.56
CA ILE A 396 -14.74 13.66 14.23
C ILE A 396 -14.05 13.87 15.58
N ARG A 397 -14.70 13.47 16.66
CA ARG A 397 -14.11 13.48 17.99
C ARG A 397 -13.13 12.31 18.14
N ALA A 398 -12.14 12.44 19.04
CA ALA A 398 -11.14 11.40 19.30
C ALA A 398 -11.77 10.04 19.69
N ASP A 399 -12.85 10.07 20.46
CA ASP A 399 -13.60 8.87 20.89
C ASP A 399 -14.47 8.26 19.79
N ALA A 400 -14.65 8.95 18.66
CA ALA A 400 -15.40 8.50 17.49
C ALA A 400 -14.53 7.96 16.34
N LEU A 401 -13.21 8.06 16.45
CA LEU A 401 -12.27 7.52 15.48
C LEU A 401 -12.41 6.00 15.31
N ALA A 402 -11.98 5.47 14.17
CA ALA A 402 -11.94 4.02 13.93
C ALA A 402 -10.79 3.32 14.67
N LEU A 403 -9.78 4.06 15.07
CA LEU A 403 -8.67 3.60 15.90
C LEU A 403 -8.50 4.49 17.12
N PRO A 404 -8.11 3.94 18.28
CA PRO A 404 -7.78 4.77 19.43
C PRO A 404 -6.51 5.60 19.15
N LEU A 405 -6.47 6.81 19.69
CA LEU A 405 -5.22 7.57 19.73
C LEU A 405 -4.23 6.85 20.65
N SER A 406 -3.02 6.63 20.14
CA SER A 406 -1.97 5.88 20.83
C SER A 406 -0.61 6.56 20.74
N GLN A 407 0.36 6.04 21.48
CA GLN A 407 1.77 6.39 21.38
C GLN A 407 2.53 5.26 20.65
N PRO A 408 3.64 5.57 19.98
CA PRO A 408 4.49 4.54 19.39
C PRO A 408 5.04 3.58 20.43
N ASP A 409 4.98 2.28 20.12
CA ASP A 409 5.57 1.21 20.93
C ASP A 409 6.76 0.60 20.17
N PRO A 410 8.01 0.87 20.58
CA PRO A 410 9.20 0.42 19.86
C PRO A 410 9.33 -1.10 19.82
N VAL A 411 9.58 -1.64 18.64
CA VAL A 411 9.87 -3.08 18.44
C VAL A 411 11.33 -3.37 18.76
N ALA A 412 11.56 -4.27 19.73
CA ALA A 412 12.91 -4.71 20.08
C ALA A 412 13.59 -5.41 18.88
N LEU A 413 14.89 -5.16 18.72
CA LEU A 413 15.74 -5.78 17.69
C LEU A 413 15.20 -5.64 16.25
N ARG A 414 14.47 -4.55 15.96
CA ARG A 414 13.79 -4.36 14.68
C ARG A 414 14.73 -4.52 13.47
N GLY A 415 15.98 -4.05 13.55
CA GLY A 415 16.98 -4.19 12.48
C GLY A 415 17.32 -5.65 12.19
N LEU A 416 17.52 -6.44 13.25
CA LEU A 416 17.76 -7.89 13.13
C LEU A 416 16.53 -8.61 12.55
N ARG A 417 15.32 -8.23 12.98
CA ARG A 417 14.08 -8.79 12.43
C ARG A 417 13.92 -8.47 10.94
N SER A 418 14.22 -7.25 10.51
CA SER A 418 14.19 -6.88 9.08
C SER A 418 15.20 -7.70 8.27
N CYS A 419 16.42 -7.87 8.76
CA CYS A 419 17.43 -8.74 8.13
C CYS A 419 16.97 -10.19 8.08
N PHE A 420 16.37 -10.69 9.17
CA PHE A 420 15.83 -12.06 9.24
C PHE A 420 14.73 -12.29 8.20
N TYR A 421 13.77 -11.36 8.05
CA TYR A 421 12.73 -11.48 7.03
C TYR A 421 13.29 -11.45 5.61
N GLU A 422 14.27 -10.59 5.32
CA GLU A 422 14.90 -10.53 4.01
C GLU A 422 15.68 -11.82 3.69
N ALA A 423 16.48 -12.31 4.63
CA ALA A 423 17.21 -13.57 4.49
C ALA A 423 16.26 -14.77 4.41
N GLY A 424 15.23 -14.81 5.25
CA GLY A 424 14.20 -15.85 5.24
C GLY A 424 13.46 -15.94 3.89
N ALA A 425 13.08 -14.81 3.32
CA ALA A 425 12.47 -14.78 2.00
C ALA A 425 13.41 -15.32 0.90
N GLN A 426 14.73 -15.00 0.97
CA GLN A 426 15.71 -15.57 0.05
C GLN A 426 15.83 -17.09 0.19
N LEU A 427 15.88 -17.61 1.43
CA LEU A 427 15.95 -19.05 1.67
C LEU A 427 14.70 -19.79 1.19
N VAL A 428 13.51 -19.25 1.45
CA VAL A 428 12.24 -19.81 0.95
C VAL A 428 12.25 -19.83 -0.57
N HIS A 429 12.63 -18.74 -1.22
CA HIS A 429 12.69 -18.65 -2.68
C HIS A 429 13.78 -19.52 -3.32
N LEU A 430 14.86 -19.81 -2.60
CA LEU A 430 15.86 -20.79 -3.05
C LEU A 430 15.34 -22.22 -3.01
N ALA A 431 14.57 -22.58 -1.98
CA ALA A 431 14.07 -23.94 -1.78
C ALA A 431 12.80 -24.22 -2.60
N GLU A 432 11.89 -23.25 -2.66
CA GLU A 432 10.55 -23.42 -3.23
C GLU A 432 10.57 -23.57 -4.75
N ALA A 433 9.67 -24.43 -5.26
CA ALA A 433 9.48 -24.74 -6.68
C ALA A 433 10.72 -25.35 -7.38
N ARG A 434 11.63 -25.97 -6.63
CA ARG A 434 12.71 -26.79 -7.20
C ARG A 434 12.34 -28.24 -7.40
N PHE A 435 11.27 -28.70 -6.72
CA PHE A 435 10.78 -30.06 -6.77
C PHE A 435 9.31 -30.10 -7.16
#